data_526d4d2a6b1b22688ba7494b153087da
#
_entry.id   526d4d2a6b1b22688ba7494b153087da
#
_cell.length_a   1.000
_cell.length_b   1.000
_cell.length_c   1.000
_cell.angle_alpha   90.00
_cell.angle_beta   90.00
_cell.angle_gamma   90.00
#
_symmetry.space_group_name_H-M   'P 1'
#
loop_
_entity.id
_entity.type
_entity.pdbx_description
1 polymer ?
#
loop_
_entity_poly.entity_id
_entity_poly.type
_entity_poly.pdbx_seq_one_letter_code
_entity_poly.pdbx_strand_id
1 'polypeptide(L)'
;INKQITATQAEGQWIDCDNVRFRYGIPEKIGGWNQLGTLNENELTGAGRGLHHFVNSLGRRYAIIGTNRILYAYSGGVFYDIHPIKSTTTLTGAFTTENGSAVVTINFPSGHTINPQDIVLLDNFTTITGSNFGASDFDDKKFMVTSVPNNTQIKITMPSNESGSGATESGGIRVQHYYTVGSAVQEKGFGWGLSSWGGEASNAITTTLNGAINDSTTTVVLTDASQFPSSGNSFIRIGTEDIKYTGVSGNTLTGVVRGARNTTAASHSDGATVTNTTDFIAWGEAASGDLVLEPGMWSLDNFGDKAICLIHDGAVFEWDSGLSNATETRATIISGAPTASRHM
;
A
#
# COMPACT_ATOMS: atom_id res chain seq x y z
N ILE A 1 38.69 -12.67 12.97
CA ILE A 1 38.43 -13.74 11.99
C ILE A 1 39.30 -13.50 10.77
N ASN A 2 40.14 -14.46 10.43
CA ASN A 2 41.05 -14.31 9.29
C ASN A 2 40.48 -15.08 8.09
N LYS A 3 39.88 -14.36 7.15
CA LYS A 3 39.31 -14.92 5.91
C LYS A 3 40.28 -14.92 4.72
N GLN A 4 41.51 -14.49 4.93
CA GLN A 4 42.52 -14.34 3.85
C GLN A 4 43.45 -15.54 3.70
N ILE A 5 43.40 -16.50 4.61
CA ILE A 5 44.27 -17.68 4.62
C ILE A 5 43.44 -18.96 4.49
N THR A 6 44.05 -20.02 3.98
CA THR A 6 43.41 -21.33 3.90
C THR A 6 43.23 -21.93 5.29
N ALA A 7 42.27 -22.83 5.43
CA ALA A 7 41.98 -23.50 6.71
C ALA A 7 43.23 -24.16 7.33
N THR A 8 44.12 -24.68 6.49
CA THR A 8 45.40 -25.30 6.93
C THR A 8 46.39 -24.30 7.47
N GLN A 9 46.36 -23.05 6.98
CA GLN A 9 47.25 -21.97 7.47
C GLN A 9 46.65 -21.22 8.66
N ALA A 10 45.39 -21.44 8.94
CA ALA A 10 44.64 -20.80 10.03
C ALA A 10 44.65 -21.63 11.34
N GLU A 11 45.55 -22.59 11.49
CA GLU A 11 45.63 -23.38 12.70
C GLU A 11 45.73 -22.49 13.95
N GLY A 12 44.80 -22.68 14.89
CA GLY A 12 44.68 -21.83 16.08
C GLY A 12 43.97 -20.48 15.87
N GLN A 13 43.45 -20.20 14.66
CA GLN A 13 42.71 -18.97 14.37
C GLN A 13 41.25 -19.25 13.98
N TRP A 14 40.37 -18.30 14.26
CA TRP A 14 39.00 -18.38 13.82
C TRP A 14 38.92 -17.93 12.35
N ILE A 15 38.50 -18.81 11.49
CA ILE A 15 38.31 -18.55 10.05
C ILE A 15 36.85 -18.15 9.72
N ASP A 16 35.91 -18.66 10.50
CA ASP A 16 34.49 -18.28 10.42
C ASP A 16 33.82 -18.43 11.79
N CYS A 17 32.78 -17.66 12.04
CA CYS A 17 31.92 -17.82 13.20
C CYS A 17 30.57 -17.15 12.92
N ASP A 18 29.53 -17.74 13.48
CA ASP A 18 28.16 -17.22 13.44
C ASP A 18 27.60 -17.10 14.86
N ASN A 19 26.84 -16.05 15.10
CA ASN A 19 26.24 -15.77 16.41
C ASN A 19 27.24 -15.69 17.58
N VAL A 20 28.46 -15.26 17.31
CA VAL A 20 29.56 -15.11 18.29
C VAL A 20 30.10 -13.68 18.25
N ARG A 21 30.30 -13.10 19.42
CA ARG A 21 31.10 -11.88 19.61
C ARG A 21 32.37 -12.18 20.39
N PHE A 22 33.42 -11.43 20.14
CA PHE A 22 34.64 -11.49 20.92
C PHE A 22 34.67 -10.35 21.93
N ARG A 23 34.70 -10.67 23.21
CA ARG A 23 34.79 -9.70 24.29
C ARG A 23 36.00 -10.02 25.14
N TYR A 24 36.90 -9.06 25.32
CA TYR A 24 38.18 -9.23 26.00
C TYR A 24 39.00 -10.44 25.46
N GLY A 25 38.93 -10.67 24.14
CA GLY A 25 39.66 -11.78 23.51
C GLY A 25 38.99 -13.17 23.66
N ILE A 26 37.88 -13.27 24.37
CA ILE A 26 37.14 -14.52 24.59
C ILE A 26 35.89 -14.54 23.68
N PRO A 27 35.65 -15.66 22.96
CA PRO A 27 34.43 -15.82 22.21
C PRO A 27 33.22 -15.98 23.15
N GLU A 28 32.19 -15.22 22.93
CA GLU A 28 30.94 -15.23 23.68
C GLU A 28 29.78 -15.40 22.73
N LYS A 29 28.88 -16.31 23.01
CA LYS A 29 27.65 -16.48 22.21
C LYS A 29 26.81 -15.21 22.29
N ILE A 30 26.43 -14.66 21.15
CA ILE A 30 25.42 -13.61 21.09
C ILE A 30 24.06 -14.25 21.41
N GLY A 31 23.31 -13.65 22.33
CA GLY A 31 21.92 -14.05 22.60
C GLY A 31 21.05 -13.95 21.34
N GLY A 32 19.94 -14.65 21.32
CA GLY A 32 18.96 -14.55 20.24
C GLY A 32 18.34 -13.17 20.12
N TRP A 33 17.64 -12.93 19.03
CA TRP A 33 16.87 -11.71 18.81
C TRP A 33 15.60 -11.76 19.67
N ASN A 34 15.34 -10.71 20.42
CA ASN A 34 14.05 -10.48 21.04
C ASN A 34 13.28 -9.45 20.21
N GLN A 35 11.99 -9.69 20.07
CA GLN A 35 11.10 -8.71 19.46
C GLN A 35 11.13 -7.42 20.31
N LEU A 36 11.33 -6.28 19.66
CA LEU A 36 11.24 -4.98 20.28
C LEU A 36 9.76 -4.57 20.30
N GLY A 37 9.22 -4.31 21.48
CA GLY A 37 7.81 -4.05 21.69
C GLY A 37 7.07 -5.28 22.23
N THR A 38 6.21 -5.08 23.20
CA THR A 38 5.36 -6.13 23.75
C THR A 38 4.00 -6.07 23.09
N LEU A 39 3.46 -7.25 22.89
CA LEU A 39 2.10 -7.55 22.46
C LEU A 39 1.09 -6.48 22.93
N ASN A 40 0.36 -5.97 22.00
CA ASN A 40 -0.94 -5.30 22.06
C ASN A 40 -1.04 -3.80 21.76
N GLU A 41 0.02 -2.99 21.86
CA GLU A 41 -0.13 -1.55 21.55
C GLU A 41 1.10 -0.90 20.86
N ASN A 42 2.22 -1.62 20.74
CA ASN A 42 3.48 -1.11 20.21
C ASN A 42 3.98 -1.92 19.00
N GLU A 43 3.07 -2.43 18.17
CA GLU A 43 3.46 -3.11 16.95
C GLU A 43 3.58 -2.13 15.78
N LEU A 44 4.61 -2.33 14.96
CA LEU A 44 4.76 -1.59 13.71
C LEU A 44 3.73 -2.08 12.69
N THR A 45 2.90 -1.19 12.21
CA THR A 45 1.98 -1.48 11.11
C THR A 45 2.74 -1.41 9.77
N GLY A 46 2.79 -2.52 9.05
CA GLY A 46 3.45 -2.62 7.76
C GLY A 46 4.86 -3.17 7.82
N ALA A 47 5.50 -3.30 6.66
CA ALA A 47 6.87 -3.77 6.52
C ALA A 47 7.87 -2.61 6.65
N GLY A 48 8.92 -2.76 7.47
CA GLY A 48 9.96 -1.75 7.65
C GLY A 48 10.71 -1.48 6.33
N ARG A 49 10.80 -0.21 5.94
CA ARG A 49 11.36 0.25 4.66
C ARG A 49 12.40 1.35 4.82
N GLY A 50 12.55 1.89 5.99
CA GLY A 50 13.56 2.89 6.31
C GLY A 50 13.80 2.93 7.80
N LEU A 51 15.05 3.14 8.18
CA LEU A 51 15.47 3.30 9.57
C LEU A 51 16.58 4.36 9.62
N HIS A 52 16.36 5.37 10.44
CA HIS A 52 17.37 6.38 10.73
C HIS A 52 17.36 6.68 12.22
N HIS A 53 18.55 6.82 12.83
CA HIS A 53 18.62 7.18 14.24
C HIS A 53 19.44 8.46 14.42
N PHE A 54 19.04 9.30 15.37
CA PHE A 54 19.77 10.50 15.72
C PHE A 54 19.59 10.86 17.20
N VAL A 55 20.38 11.79 17.65
CA VAL A 55 20.31 12.37 19.00
C VAL A 55 20.02 13.86 18.82
N ASN A 56 18.97 14.36 19.46
CA ASN A 56 18.64 15.77 19.39
C ASN A 56 19.54 16.62 20.33
N SER A 57 19.44 17.95 20.24
CA SER A 57 20.21 18.89 21.05
C SER A 57 19.98 18.76 22.56
N LEU A 58 18.87 18.16 22.97
CA LEU A 58 18.54 17.86 24.37
C LEU A 58 19.09 16.49 24.84
N GLY A 59 19.87 15.81 24.02
CA GLY A 59 20.45 14.50 24.33
C GLY A 59 19.46 13.33 24.26
N ARG A 60 18.23 13.54 23.78
CA ARG A 60 17.23 12.48 23.58
C ARG A 60 17.56 11.71 22.32
N ARG A 61 17.40 10.39 22.41
CA ARG A 61 17.68 9.47 21.29
C ARG A 61 16.38 9.08 20.62
N TYR A 62 16.35 9.19 19.31
CA TYR A 62 15.23 8.79 18.49
C TYR A 62 15.69 7.85 17.37
N ALA A 63 14.85 6.86 17.06
CA ALA A 63 14.94 6.10 15.83
C ALA A 63 13.68 6.36 15.02
N ILE A 64 13.84 6.90 13.82
CA ILE A 64 12.74 7.10 12.88
C ILE A 64 12.62 5.84 12.04
N ILE A 65 11.44 5.25 12.01
CA ILE A 65 11.15 3.99 11.35
C ILE A 65 10.02 4.21 10.35
N GLY A 66 10.36 4.15 9.08
CA GLY A 66 9.39 4.20 7.99
C GLY A 66 8.95 2.80 7.60
N THR A 67 7.66 2.52 7.64
CA THR A 67 7.08 1.32 7.03
C THR A 67 6.40 1.68 5.71
N ASN A 68 5.99 0.69 4.93
CA ASN A 68 5.17 0.95 3.75
C ASN A 68 3.78 1.51 4.09
N ARG A 69 3.45 1.67 5.38
CA ARG A 69 2.16 2.15 5.86
C ARG A 69 2.27 3.41 6.71
N ILE A 70 3.15 3.39 7.70
CA ILE A 70 3.20 4.41 8.76
C ILE A 70 4.65 4.78 9.05
N LEU A 71 4.87 6.05 9.38
CA LEU A 71 6.13 6.59 9.89
C LEU A 71 6.06 6.68 11.40
N TYR A 72 7.05 6.12 12.08
CA TYR A 72 7.13 6.11 13.55
C TYR A 72 8.41 6.81 14.03
N ALA A 73 8.30 7.44 15.20
CA ALA A 73 9.44 7.77 16.03
C ALA A 73 9.48 6.81 17.22
N TYR A 74 10.62 6.14 17.41
CA TYR A 74 10.85 5.28 18.57
C TYR A 74 11.75 6.00 19.57
N SER A 75 11.31 6.09 20.81
CA SER A 75 12.09 6.65 21.91
C SER A 75 11.61 6.08 23.24
N GLY A 76 12.52 5.80 24.17
CA GLY A 76 12.16 5.34 25.50
C GLY A 76 11.41 4.00 25.58
N GLY A 77 11.48 3.17 24.55
CA GLY A 77 10.78 1.87 24.48
C GLY A 77 9.41 1.93 23.80
N VAL A 78 8.96 3.09 23.34
CA VAL A 78 7.64 3.32 22.75
C VAL A 78 7.75 3.78 21.30
N PHE A 79 6.83 3.30 20.47
CA PHE A 79 6.65 3.78 19.09
C PHE A 79 5.56 4.85 19.06
N TYR A 80 5.90 6.02 18.58
CA TYR A 80 4.98 7.14 18.40
C TYR A 80 4.66 7.26 16.91
N ASP A 81 3.37 7.29 16.58
CA ASP A 81 2.90 7.51 15.22
C ASP A 81 3.05 8.99 14.84
N ILE A 82 4.08 9.29 14.07
CA ILE A 82 4.37 10.63 13.56
C ILE A 82 4.01 10.78 12.08
N HIS A 83 3.25 9.83 11.52
CA HIS A 83 2.90 9.84 10.10
C HIS A 83 2.11 11.10 9.72
N PRO A 84 2.46 11.77 8.62
CA PRO A 84 1.77 12.98 8.19
C PRO A 84 0.35 12.70 7.70
N ILE A 85 -0.58 13.60 8.01
CA ILE A 85 -1.97 13.57 7.56
C ILE A 85 -2.09 14.34 6.25
N LYS A 86 -2.66 13.69 5.22
CA LYS A 86 -2.91 14.28 3.90
C LYS A 86 -4.17 15.13 3.88
N SER A 87 -5.23 14.63 4.52
CA SER A 87 -6.51 15.33 4.62
C SER A 87 -7.28 14.90 5.86
N THR A 88 -8.12 15.79 6.35
CA THR A 88 -9.03 15.51 7.46
C THR A 88 -10.44 15.88 7.02
N THR A 89 -11.40 14.97 7.16
CA THR A 89 -12.79 15.17 6.80
C THR A 89 -13.67 14.82 8.00
N THR A 90 -14.57 15.72 8.38
CA THR A 90 -15.59 15.43 9.39
C THR A 90 -16.88 15.06 8.67
N LEU A 91 -17.45 13.91 9.04
CA LEU A 91 -18.64 13.32 8.45
C LEU A 91 -19.72 13.15 9.51
N THR A 92 -20.97 13.16 9.09
CA THR A 92 -22.12 12.91 10.00
C THR A 92 -23.06 11.94 9.30
N GLY A 93 -23.53 10.91 10.01
CA GLY A 93 -24.40 9.87 9.45
C GLY A 93 -23.73 9.05 8.33
N ALA A 94 -22.39 8.99 8.36
CA ALA A 94 -21.62 8.42 7.26
C ALA A 94 -21.32 6.93 7.41
N PHE A 95 -21.55 6.38 8.59
CA PHE A 95 -21.19 5.01 8.94
C PHE A 95 -22.34 4.07 8.63
N THR A 96 -22.05 2.97 7.94
CA THR A 96 -23.06 1.95 7.59
C THR A 96 -22.48 0.56 7.79
N THR A 97 -23.20 -0.28 8.52
CA THR A 97 -22.91 -1.70 8.72
C THR A 97 -23.96 -2.60 8.09
N GLU A 98 -23.62 -3.85 7.89
CA GLU A 98 -24.50 -4.88 7.37
C GLU A 98 -24.44 -6.11 8.27
N ASN A 99 -25.62 -6.64 8.64
CA ASN A 99 -25.73 -7.82 9.51
C ASN A 99 -25.01 -9.04 8.91
N GLY A 100 -24.21 -9.70 9.73
CA GLY A 100 -23.41 -10.86 9.31
C GLY A 100 -22.13 -10.51 8.56
N SER A 101 -21.83 -9.23 8.36
CA SER A 101 -20.65 -8.74 7.66
C SER A 101 -19.66 -8.07 8.61
N ALA A 102 -18.36 -8.31 8.42
CA ALA A 102 -17.29 -7.54 9.08
C ALA A 102 -17.00 -6.22 8.37
N VAL A 103 -17.63 -5.96 7.23
CA VAL A 103 -17.35 -4.79 6.40
C VAL A 103 -18.15 -3.60 6.89
N VAL A 104 -17.47 -2.49 7.11
CA VAL A 104 -18.06 -1.20 7.43
C VAL A 104 -17.84 -0.25 6.25
N THR A 105 -18.91 0.40 5.82
CA THR A 105 -18.87 1.40 4.76
C THR A 105 -18.90 2.81 5.37
N ILE A 106 -17.99 3.67 4.91
CA ILE A 106 -17.95 5.09 5.28
C ILE A 106 -18.27 5.91 4.03
N ASN A 107 -19.30 6.77 4.12
CA ASN A 107 -19.79 7.58 3.03
C ASN A 107 -19.24 9.00 3.11
N PHE A 108 -18.79 9.54 2.00
CA PHE A 108 -18.23 10.89 1.84
C PHE A 108 -19.15 11.70 0.91
N PRO A 109 -20.04 12.55 1.42
CA PRO A 109 -20.99 13.28 0.58
C PRO A 109 -20.35 14.14 -0.50
N SER A 110 -19.15 14.66 -0.24
CA SER A 110 -18.41 15.55 -1.17
C SER A 110 -17.31 14.84 -1.96
N GLY A 111 -17.23 13.49 -1.84
CA GLY A 111 -16.16 12.72 -2.47
C GLY A 111 -14.85 12.70 -1.66
N HIS A 112 -13.94 11.83 -2.07
CA HIS A 112 -12.63 11.67 -1.46
C HIS A 112 -11.57 11.25 -2.50
N THR A 113 -10.29 11.29 -2.07
CA THR A 113 -9.13 10.85 -2.88
C THR A 113 -8.39 9.66 -2.24
N ILE A 114 -9.07 8.91 -1.40
CA ILE A 114 -8.54 7.74 -0.70
C ILE A 114 -8.55 6.56 -1.67
N ASN A 115 -7.48 5.78 -1.66
CA ASN A 115 -7.35 4.58 -2.50
C ASN A 115 -7.42 3.30 -1.65
N PRO A 116 -7.67 2.14 -2.27
CA PRO A 116 -7.51 0.85 -1.58
C PRO A 116 -6.09 0.74 -1.01
N GLN A 117 -5.99 0.14 0.18
CA GLN A 117 -4.76 -0.03 0.96
C GLN A 117 -4.23 1.25 1.66
N ASP A 118 -4.80 2.42 1.42
CA ASP A 118 -4.48 3.59 2.23
C ASP A 118 -4.87 3.39 3.70
N ILE A 119 -4.21 4.11 4.58
CA ILE A 119 -4.52 4.10 6.02
C ILE A 119 -5.37 5.33 6.35
N VAL A 120 -6.42 5.10 7.10
CA VAL A 120 -7.25 6.15 7.70
C VAL A 120 -7.26 5.98 9.22
N LEU A 121 -7.11 7.09 9.93
CA LEU A 121 -7.35 7.17 11.36
C LEU A 121 -8.77 7.69 11.56
N LEU A 122 -9.56 6.96 12.31
CA LEU A 122 -10.91 7.34 12.66
C LEU A 122 -10.93 7.82 14.11
N ASP A 123 -11.58 8.93 14.37
CA ASP A 123 -11.75 9.45 15.71
C ASP A 123 -13.04 10.27 15.86
N ASN A 124 -13.26 10.80 17.07
CA ASN A 124 -14.44 11.59 17.44
C ASN A 124 -15.76 10.81 17.37
N PHE A 125 -15.70 9.50 17.58
CA PHE A 125 -16.91 8.70 17.73
C PHE A 125 -17.52 8.94 19.12
N THR A 126 -18.82 9.29 19.18
CA THR A 126 -19.51 9.47 20.44
C THR A 126 -20.36 8.25 20.79
N THR A 127 -21.22 7.82 19.92
CA THR A 127 -22.12 6.68 20.14
C THR A 127 -22.43 6.00 18.81
N ILE A 128 -22.43 4.66 18.82
CA ILE A 128 -22.93 3.85 17.72
C ILE A 128 -24.15 3.11 18.22
N THR A 129 -25.24 3.18 17.47
CA THR A 129 -26.51 2.52 17.80
C THR A 129 -26.87 1.49 16.76
N GLY A 130 -27.52 0.39 17.16
CA GLY A 130 -27.92 -0.67 16.23
C GLY A 130 -26.82 -1.63 15.83
N SER A 131 -25.68 -1.61 16.53
CA SER A 131 -24.47 -2.41 16.24
C SER A 131 -23.97 -3.10 17.50
N ASN A 132 -23.26 -4.21 17.33
CA ASN A 132 -22.40 -4.78 18.38
C ASN A 132 -21.04 -4.09 18.46
N PHE A 133 -20.71 -3.22 17.51
CA PHE A 133 -19.52 -2.38 17.59
C PHE A 133 -19.80 -1.15 18.46
N GLY A 134 -18.89 -0.86 19.39
CA GLY A 134 -18.90 0.36 20.19
C GLY A 134 -18.06 1.47 19.57
N ALA A 135 -18.22 2.71 20.02
CA ALA A 135 -17.38 3.82 19.60
C ALA A 135 -15.88 3.52 19.81
N SER A 136 -15.53 2.86 20.92
CA SER A 136 -14.14 2.45 21.24
C SER A 136 -13.52 1.47 20.25
N ASP A 137 -14.31 0.83 19.39
CA ASP A 137 -13.79 -0.04 18.36
C ASP A 137 -13.24 0.73 17.16
N PHE A 138 -13.58 2.01 17.04
CA PHE A 138 -13.18 2.90 15.96
C PHE A 138 -12.37 4.10 16.41
N ASP A 139 -12.68 4.65 17.61
CA ASP A 139 -12.12 5.90 18.09
C ASP A 139 -10.63 5.79 18.34
N ASP A 140 -9.86 6.71 17.79
CA ASP A 140 -8.39 6.73 17.76
C ASP A 140 -7.74 5.48 17.17
N LYS A 141 -8.46 4.78 16.27
CA LYS A 141 -7.93 3.59 15.59
C LYS A 141 -7.64 3.79 14.12
N LYS A 142 -6.61 3.10 13.68
CA LYS A 142 -6.15 3.09 12.30
C LYS A 142 -6.72 1.88 11.57
N PHE A 143 -7.27 2.15 10.39
CA PHE A 143 -7.82 1.12 9.51
C PHE A 143 -7.18 1.20 8.14
N MET A 144 -6.89 0.04 7.58
CA MET A 144 -6.57 -0.07 6.17
C MET A 144 -7.86 -0.09 5.36
N VAL A 145 -7.94 0.74 4.34
CA VAL A 145 -9.06 0.75 3.41
C VAL A 145 -8.99 -0.50 2.55
N THR A 146 -9.98 -1.38 2.69
CA THR A 146 -10.02 -2.66 2.00
C THR A 146 -10.55 -2.54 0.58
N SER A 147 -11.47 -1.63 0.35
CA SER A 147 -11.97 -1.35 -0.99
C SER A 147 -12.54 0.07 -1.11
N VAL A 148 -12.56 0.58 -2.32
CA VAL A 148 -13.11 1.88 -2.68
C VAL A 148 -14.11 1.66 -3.82
N PRO A 149 -15.40 1.44 -3.52
CA PRO A 149 -16.41 1.17 -4.54
C PRO A 149 -16.60 2.33 -5.52
N ASN A 150 -16.46 3.55 -5.03
CA ASN A 150 -16.56 4.79 -5.82
C ASN A 150 -15.90 5.95 -5.05
N ASN A 151 -15.89 7.13 -5.63
CA ASN A 151 -15.29 8.34 -5.03
C ASN A 151 -16.04 8.91 -3.82
N THR A 152 -17.17 8.33 -3.43
CA THR A 152 -17.96 8.74 -2.27
C THR A 152 -18.03 7.66 -1.18
N GLN A 153 -17.34 6.53 -1.33
CA GLN A 153 -17.41 5.43 -0.38
C GLN A 153 -16.06 4.74 -0.22
N ILE A 154 -15.70 4.49 1.03
CA ILE A 154 -14.62 3.56 1.37
C ILE A 154 -15.16 2.43 2.24
N LYS A 155 -14.49 1.29 2.21
CA LYS A 155 -14.79 0.15 3.07
C LYS A 155 -13.58 -0.23 3.91
N ILE A 156 -13.83 -0.52 5.18
CA ILE A 156 -12.87 -1.08 6.13
C ILE A 156 -13.39 -2.41 6.64
N THR A 157 -12.53 -3.25 7.18
CA THR A 157 -12.91 -4.55 7.71
C THR A 157 -12.60 -4.62 9.19
N MET A 158 -13.60 -5.01 9.97
CA MET A 158 -13.51 -5.21 11.41
C MET A 158 -13.02 -6.63 11.73
N PRO A 159 -12.49 -6.87 12.94
CA PRO A 159 -12.06 -8.21 13.37
C PRO A 159 -13.19 -9.22 13.52
N SER A 160 -14.43 -8.76 13.69
CA SER A 160 -15.63 -9.61 13.88
C SER A 160 -16.77 -9.13 13.00
N ASN A 161 -17.76 -10.01 12.79
CA ASN A 161 -18.94 -9.65 12.05
C ASN A 161 -19.91 -8.80 12.90
N GLU A 162 -20.62 -7.93 12.21
CA GLU A 162 -21.77 -7.19 12.76
C GLU A 162 -22.91 -8.14 13.09
N SER A 163 -23.54 -7.94 14.23
CA SER A 163 -24.74 -8.69 14.64
C SER A 163 -26.05 -7.90 14.54
N GLY A 164 -25.96 -6.61 14.20
CA GLY A 164 -27.09 -5.72 13.95
C GLY A 164 -27.04 -5.15 12.54
N SER A 165 -28.16 -4.72 11.99
CA SER A 165 -28.24 -4.09 10.68
C SER A 165 -28.55 -2.61 10.79
N GLY A 166 -27.87 -1.79 9.96
CA GLY A 166 -28.14 -0.37 9.88
C GLY A 166 -27.64 0.43 11.07
N ALA A 167 -26.46 0.09 11.59
CA ALA A 167 -25.81 0.91 12.61
C ALA A 167 -25.59 2.34 12.10
N THR A 168 -25.87 3.29 12.98
CA THR A 168 -25.66 4.71 12.74
C THR A 168 -24.82 5.28 13.88
N GLU A 169 -23.89 6.17 13.54
CA GLU A 169 -23.22 6.97 14.55
C GLU A 169 -24.07 8.22 14.92
N SER A 170 -23.98 8.66 16.15
CA SER A 170 -24.47 9.95 16.58
C SER A 170 -23.30 10.91 16.80
N GLY A 171 -23.38 12.07 16.22
CA GLY A 171 -22.30 13.05 16.19
C GLY A 171 -21.56 13.07 14.88
N GLY A 172 -20.40 13.68 14.84
CA GLY A 172 -19.53 13.69 13.66
C GLY A 172 -18.36 12.76 13.87
N ILE A 173 -18.08 11.90 12.91
CA ILE A 173 -16.81 11.15 12.87
C ILE A 173 -15.77 11.97 12.12
N ARG A 174 -14.52 11.91 12.57
CA ARG A 174 -13.40 12.51 11.88
C ARG A 174 -12.58 11.42 11.20
N VAL A 175 -12.41 11.54 9.89
CA VAL A 175 -11.59 10.65 9.08
C VAL A 175 -10.32 11.37 8.70
N GLN A 176 -9.18 10.91 9.17
CA GLN A 176 -7.86 11.45 8.87
C GLN A 176 -7.15 10.50 7.90
N HIS A 177 -7.01 10.93 6.66
CA HIS A 177 -6.33 10.18 5.61
C HIS A 177 -4.82 10.42 5.71
N TYR A 178 -4.05 9.35 5.83
CA TYR A 178 -2.59 9.39 5.87
C TYR A 178 -2.01 9.59 4.48
N TYR A 179 -0.82 10.17 4.38
CA TYR A 179 -0.10 10.15 3.11
C TYR A 179 0.21 8.71 2.70
N THR A 180 -0.09 8.37 1.46
CA THR A 180 0.18 7.05 0.91
C THR A 180 1.70 6.88 0.72
N VAL A 181 2.27 5.84 1.29
CA VAL A 181 3.70 5.51 1.12
C VAL A 181 3.89 4.61 -0.09
N GLY A 182 3.05 3.60 -0.23
CA GLY A 182 3.08 2.65 -1.32
C GLY A 182 2.78 1.22 -0.86
N SER A 183 2.92 0.29 -1.76
CA SER A 183 2.64 -1.13 -1.55
C SER A 183 3.64 -1.80 -0.62
N ALA A 184 3.22 -2.86 0.06
CA ALA A 184 4.11 -3.74 0.85
C ALA A 184 5.05 -4.54 -0.04
N VAL A 185 4.57 -4.91 -1.22
CA VAL A 185 5.28 -5.67 -2.24
C VAL A 185 5.08 -4.99 -3.58
N GLN A 186 5.89 -5.32 -4.54
CA GLN A 186 5.65 -4.92 -5.92
C GLN A 186 4.38 -5.62 -6.43
N GLU A 187 3.32 -4.86 -6.67
CA GLU A 187 2.01 -5.42 -7.05
C GLU A 187 1.86 -5.57 -8.57
N LYS A 188 2.57 -4.73 -9.30
CA LYS A 188 2.61 -4.77 -10.76
C LYS A 188 4.06 -4.66 -11.19
N GLY A 189 4.44 -5.37 -12.21
CA GLY A 189 5.80 -5.28 -12.69
C GLY A 189 6.11 -6.23 -13.83
N PHE A 190 7.23 -5.91 -14.50
CA PHE A 190 7.75 -6.63 -15.63
C PHE A 190 9.19 -7.00 -15.31
N GLY A 191 9.52 -8.26 -15.41
CA GLY A 191 10.88 -8.72 -15.19
C GLY A 191 10.99 -10.14 -14.66
N TRP A 192 12.22 -10.54 -14.36
CA TRP A 192 12.54 -11.86 -13.86
C TRP A 192 11.90 -12.11 -12.49
N GLY A 193 11.11 -13.17 -12.38
CA GLY A 193 10.45 -13.57 -11.16
C GLY A 193 9.12 -12.85 -10.85
N LEU A 194 8.66 -12.02 -11.77
CA LEU A 194 7.38 -11.32 -11.68
C LEU A 194 6.39 -11.91 -12.70
N SER A 195 5.75 -13.03 -12.32
CA SER A 195 4.75 -13.67 -13.15
C SER A 195 5.27 -14.16 -14.52
N SER A 196 4.45 -14.18 -15.56
CA SER A 196 4.81 -14.66 -16.90
C SER A 196 5.78 -13.71 -17.64
N TRP A 197 6.45 -14.21 -18.68
CA TRP A 197 7.26 -13.39 -19.58
C TRP A 197 6.42 -12.29 -20.23
N GLY A 198 6.65 -11.06 -19.90
CA GLY A 198 5.83 -9.93 -20.34
C GLY A 198 5.08 -9.24 -19.21
N GLY A 199 5.20 -9.78 -18.00
CA GLY A 199 4.55 -9.27 -16.81
C GLY A 199 3.07 -9.61 -16.76
N GLU A 200 2.57 -9.72 -15.56
CA GLU A 200 1.15 -9.90 -15.28
C GLU A 200 0.81 -9.05 -14.05
N ALA A 201 -0.28 -8.30 -14.11
CA ALA A 201 -0.76 -7.63 -12.92
C ALA A 201 -1.16 -8.70 -11.90
N SER A 202 -0.69 -8.60 -10.66
CA SER A 202 -1.01 -9.56 -9.58
C SER A 202 -2.51 -9.71 -9.33
N ASN A 203 -3.31 -8.73 -9.76
CA ASN A 203 -4.76 -8.69 -9.71
C ASN A 203 -5.33 -8.38 -11.11
N ALA A 204 -5.02 -9.22 -12.09
CA ALA A 204 -5.58 -9.05 -13.43
C ALA A 204 -7.12 -9.05 -13.36
N ILE A 205 -7.73 -7.97 -13.82
CA ILE A 205 -9.17 -7.87 -13.97
C ILE A 205 -9.61 -8.87 -15.02
N THR A 206 -10.48 -9.79 -14.66
CA THR A 206 -11.01 -10.80 -15.56
C THR A 206 -12.52 -10.75 -15.64
N THR A 207 -13.07 -11.09 -16.81
CA THR A 207 -14.48 -11.30 -17.06
C THR A 207 -14.62 -12.45 -18.07
N THR A 208 -15.80 -12.64 -18.61
CA THR A 208 -16.03 -13.61 -19.69
C THR A 208 -16.60 -12.92 -20.91
N LEU A 209 -16.35 -13.51 -22.09
CA LEU A 209 -16.94 -13.10 -23.36
C LEU A 209 -18.45 -13.42 -23.32
N ASN A 210 -19.27 -12.47 -23.74
CA ASN A 210 -20.70 -12.62 -23.88
C ASN A 210 -21.06 -12.76 -25.36
N GLY A 211 -21.24 -13.98 -25.80
CA GLY A 211 -21.40 -14.35 -27.20
C GLY A 211 -20.09 -14.71 -27.90
N ALA A 212 -20.11 -15.79 -28.71
CA ALA A 212 -18.94 -16.21 -29.47
C ALA A 212 -18.55 -15.18 -30.54
N ILE A 213 -17.26 -15.04 -30.80
CA ILE A 213 -16.72 -14.19 -31.87
C ILE A 213 -15.83 -15.01 -32.79
N ASN A 214 -15.84 -14.68 -34.10
CA ASN A 214 -14.90 -15.24 -35.06
C ASN A 214 -13.63 -14.33 -35.17
N ASP A 215 -12.70 -14.69 -36.05
CA ASP A 215 -11.44 -14.01 -36.27
C ASP A 215 -11.56 -12.59 -36.89
N SER A 216 -12.72 -12.24 -37.41
CA SER A 216 -13.00 -10.97 -38.08
C SER A 216 -14.02 -10.07 -37.33
N THR A 217 -14.65 -10.59 -36.30
CA THR A 217 -15.64 -9.84 -35.51
C THR A 217 -14.95 -8.69 -34.76
N THR A 218 -15.47 -7.49 -34.94
CA THR A 218 -14.99 -6.26 -34.25
C THR A 218 -15.95 -5.77 -33.16
N THR A 219 -17.07 -6.44 -32.95
CA THR A 219 -17.99 -6.20 -31.84
C THR A 219 -17.71 -7.22 -30.76
N VAL A 220 -17.07 -6.79 -29.68
CA VAL A 220 -16.72 -7.65 -28.53
C VAL A 220 -17.57 -7.22 -27.34
N VAL A 221 -18.40 -8.12 -26.87
CA VAL A 221 -19.28 -7.90 -25.72
C VAL A 221 -18.76 -8.71 -24.54
N LEU A 222 -18.63 -8.09 -23.39
CA LEU A 222 -18.20 -8.72 -22.13
C LEU A 222 -19.40 -8.98 -21.24
N THR A 223 -19.29 -9.95 -20.36
CA THR A 223 -20.34 -10.18 -19.34
C THR A 223 -20.40 -9.02 -18.34
N ASP A 224 -19.23 -8.49 -17.97
CA ASP A 224 -19.10 -7.29 -17.15
C ASP A 224 -17.86 -6.50 -17.59
N ALA A 225 -18.07 -5.27 -18.08
CA ALA A 225 -17.01 -4.37 -18.49
C ALA A 225 -16.78 -3.21 -17.51
N SER A 226 -17.40 -3.21 -16.34
CA SER A 226 -17.42 -2.07 -15.41
C SER A 226 -16.03 -1.70 -14.87
N GLN A 227 -15.12 -2.66 -14.82
CA GLN A 227 -13.74 -2.47 -14.34
C GLN A 227 -12.71 -2.33 -15.48
N PHE A 228 -13.15 -2.34 -16.73
CA PHE A 228 -12.25 -2.17 -17.87
C PHE A 228 -12.10 -0.70 -18.21
N PRO A 229 -10.90 -0.22 -18.60
CA PRO A 229 -10.69 1.17 -18.97
C PRO A 229 -11.67 1.63 -20.06
N SER A 230 -12.37 2.72 -19.81
CA SER A 230 -13.41 3.25 -20.73
C SER A 230 -12.88 4.23 -21.76
N SER A 231 -11.58 4.54 -21.75
CA SER A 231 -10.94 5.47 -22.67
C SER A 231 -9.45 5.14 -22.85
N GLY A 232 -8.86 5.63 -23.92
CA GLY A 232 -7.46 5.43 -24.25
C GLY A 232 -7.21 4.18 -25.09
N ASN A 233 -5.93 3.82 -25.23
CA ASN A 233 -5.52 2.59 -25.91
C ASN A 233 -5.42 1.46 -24.88
N SER A 234 -6.43 0.64 -24.83
CA SER A 234 -6.53 -0.45 -23.85
C SER A 234 -6.45 -1.81 -24.54
N PHE A 235 -6.10 -2.84 -23.78
CA PHE A 235 -5.90 -4.18 -24.33
C PHE A 235 -6.59 -5.23 -23.46
N ILE A 236 -7.14 -6.24 -24.12
CA ILE A 236 -7.61 -7.46 -23.48
C ILE A 236 -6.91 -8.66 -24.13
N ARG A 237 -6.82 -9.76 -23.37
CA ARG A 237 -6.37 -11.05 -23.87
C ARG A 237 -7.47 -12.09 -23.75
N ILE A 238 -7.68 -12.84 -24.83
CA ILE A 238 -8.57 -14.01 -24.88
C ILE A 238 -7.76 -15.18 -25.45
N GLY A 239 -7.48 -16.20 -24.63
CA GLY A 239 -6.55 -17.25 -25.02
C GLY A 239 -5.16 -16.71 -25.32
N THR A 240 -4.71 -16.81 -26.59
CA THR A 240 -3.41 -16.30 -27.06
C THR A 240 -3.53 -15.01 -27.86
N GLU A 241 -4.72 -14.46 -28.06
CA GLU A 241 -4.94 -13.23 -28.81
C GLU A 241 -5.01 -12.03 -27.90
N ASP A 242 -4.24 -10.98 -28.23
CA ASP A 242 -4.40 -9.64 -27.70
C ASP A 242 -5.30 -8.82 -28.63
N ILE A 243 -6.30 -8.18 -28.04
CA ILE A 243 -7.28 -7.34 -28.72
C ILE A 243 -7.16 -5.93 -28.16
N LYS A 244 -6.88 -4.96 -29.04
CA LYS A 244 -6.88 -3.54 -28.66
C LYS A 244 -8.30 -2.98 -28.74
N TYR A 245 -8.63 -2.07 -27.83
CA TYR A 245 -9.87 -1.28 -27.89
C TYR A 245 -9.62 0.15 -27.40
N THR A 246 -10.53 1.08 -27.68
CA THR A 246 -10.37 2.50 -27.36
C THR A 246 -11.44 3.04 -26.41
N GLY A 247 -12.44 2.23 -26.09
CA GLY A 247 -13.49 2.64 -25.16
C GLY A 247 -14.46 1.51 -24.85
N VAL A 248 -15.35 1.78 -23.90
CA VAL A 248 -16.41 0.87 -23.46
C VAL A 248 -17.74 1.60 -23.51
N SER A 249 -18.77 0.96 -24.08
CA SER A 249 -20.16 1.42 -24.09
C SER A 249 -21.07 0.34 -23.54
N GLY A 250 -21.56 0.51 -22.31
CA GLY A 250 -22.17 -0.57 -21.54
C GLY A 250 -21.17 -1.71 -21.34
N ASN A 251 -21.49 -2.88 -21.84
CA ASN A 251 -20.58 -4.03 -21.82
C ASN A 251 -19.89 -4.31 -23.17
N THR A 252 -20.00 -3.38 -24.12
CA THR A 252 -19.43 -3.54 -25.45
C THR A 252 -18.14 -2.74 -25.60
N LEU A 253 -17.07 -3.38 -26.04
CA LEU A 253 -15.82 -2.71 -26.36
C LEU A 253 -15.95 -1.98 -27.70
N THR A 254 -15.42 -0.75 -27.79
CA THR A 254 -15.46 0.12 -28.96
C THR A 254 -14.07 0.38 -29.52
N GLY A 255 -13.97 0.63 -30.83
CA GLY A 255 -12.68 0.84 -31.51
C GLY A 255 -11.76 -0.38 -31.46
N VAL A 256 -12.36 -1.57 -31.60
CA VAL A 256 -11.69 -2.85 -31.49
C VAL A 256 -10.75 -3.12 -32.68
N VAL A 257 -9.52 -3.51 -32.39
CA VAL A 257 -8.53 -4.01 -33.35
C VAL A 257 -8.08 -5.39 -32.89
N ARG A 258 -8.31 -6.39 -33.74
CA ARG A 258 -8.01 -7.80 -33.50
C ARG A 258 -6.53 -8.10 -33.76
N GLY A 259 -6.00 -9.14 -33.12
CA GLY A 259 -4.63 -9.58 -33.34
C GLY A 259 -3.57 -8.53 -33.00
N ALA A 260 -3.81 -7.72 -31.96
CA ALA A 260 -2.88 -6.69 -31.51
C ALA A 260 -1.60 -7.30 -30.92
N ARG A 261 -0.56 -6.48 -30.74
CA ARG A 261 0.74 -6.89 -30.14
C ARG A 261 1.37 -8.11 -30.81
N ASN A 262 1.30 -8.19 -32.16
CA ASN A 262 1.82 -9.31 -32.97
C ASN A 262 1.17 -10.67 -32.64
N THR A 263 -0.04 -10.70 -32.11
CA THR A 263 -0.84 -11.91 -31.97
C THR A 263 -1.69 -12.13 -33.24
N THR A 264 -2.26 -13.31 -33.40
CA THR A 264 -3.13 -13.63 -34.52
C THR A 264 -4.60 -13.62 -34.05
N ALA A 265 -5.46 -12.95 -34.82
CA ALA A 265 -6.90 -12.96 -34.55
C ALA A 265 -7.43 -14.40 -34.67
N ALA A 266 -8.20 -14.83 -33.70
CA ALA A 266 -8.74 -16.19 -33.59
C ALA A 266 -10.22 -16.18 -33.21
N SER A 267 -10.90 -17.30 -33.43
CA SER A 267 -12.26 -17.48 -32.94
C SER A 267 -12.26 -17.82 -31.46
N HIS A 268 -13.18 -17.21 -30.72
CA HIS A 268 -13.37 -17.46 -29.28
C HIS A 268 -14.81 -17.83 -28.98
N SER A 269 -14.97 -18.82 -28.11
CA SER A 269 -16.29 -19.31 -27.70
C SER A 269 -16.95 -18.34 -26.72
N ASP A 270 -18.26 -18.39 -26.65
CA ASP A 270 -19.02 -17.77 -25.56
C ASP A 270 -18.52 -18.27 -24.20
N GLY A 271 -18.43 -17.38 -23.22
CA GLY A 271 -17.91 -17.69 -21.90
C GLY A 271 -16.36 -17.78 -21.81
N ALA A 272 -15.62 -17.56 -22.90
CA ALA A 272 -14.16 -17.53 -22.85
C ALA A 272 -13.66 -16.47 -21.87
N THR A 273 -12.64 -16.80 -21.09
CA THR A 273 -12.04 -15.86 -20.13
C THR A 273 -11.38 -14.69 -20.87
N VAL A 274 -11.72 -13.49 -20.47
CA VAL A 274 -11.18 -12.22 -20.95
C VAL A 274 -10.39 -11.58 -19.82
N THR A 275 -9.12 -11.32 -20.06
CA THR A 275 -8.22 -10.68 -19.10
C THR A 275 -7.86 -9.26 -19.58
N ASN A 276 -7.97 -8.27 -18.69
CA ASN A 276 -7.43 -6.95 -18.99
C ASN A 276 -5.92 -7.00 -18.99
N THR A 277 -5.31 -6.66 -20.12
CA THR A 277 -3.86 -6.64 -20.31
C THR A 277 -3.35 -5.24 -20.67
N THR A 278 -4.13 -4.22 -20.40
CA THR A 278 -3.76 -2.83 -20.71
C THR A 278 -2.42 -2.44 -20.09
N ASP A 279 -2.18 -2.91 -18.87
CA ASP A 279 -0.95 -2.64 -18.13
C ASP A 279 0.18 -3.64 -18.42
N PHE A 280 -0.04 -4.63 -19.28
CA PHE A 280 0.99 -5.58 -19.72
C PHE A 280 1.86 -4.92 -20.78
N ILE A 281 3.18 -4.99 -20.59
CA ILE A 281 4.14 -4.39 -21.51
C ILE A 281 5.01 -5.49 -22.09
N ALA A 282 5.20 -5.48 -23.39
CA ALA A 282 6.16 -6.35 -24.05
C ALA A 282 7.60 -5.84 -23.89
N TRP A 283 8.59 -6.70 -24.12
CA TRP A 283 9.99 -6.33 -24.15
C TRP A 283 10.23 -5.25 -25.22
N GLY A 284 10.81 -4.11 -24.81
CA GLY A 284 11.12 -3.00 -25.71
C GLY A 284 10.00 -1.98 -25.90
N GLU A 285 8.83 -2.17 -25.30
CA GLU A 285 7.78 -1.16 -25.27
C GLU A 285 7.96 -0.24 -24.05
N ALA A 286 7.68 1.04 -24.22
CA ALA A 286 7.68 1.98 -23.12
C ALA A 286 6.48 1.68 -22.19
N ALA A 287 6.70 1.67 -20.87
CA ALA A 287 5.62 1.59 -19.90
C ALA A 287 4.64 2.74 -20.14
N SER A 288 3.36 2.43 -20.38
CA SER A 288 2.30 3.43 -20.29
C SER A 288 2.17 3.83 -18.84
N GLY A 289 2.34 5.12 -18.53
CA GLY A 289 2.49 5.68 -17.19
C GLY A 289 1.57 5.10 -16.11
N ASP A 290 1.84 5.35 -14.86
CA ASP A 290 1.13 4.93 -13.63
C ASP A 290 1.36 3.49 -13.13
N LEU A 291 2.30 2.75 -13.68
CA LEU A 291 2.75 1.51 -13.06
C LEU A 291 3.61 1.85 -11.83
N VAL A 292 3.03 1.85 -10.66
CA VAL A 292 3.78 1.89 -9.41
C VAL A 292 4.42 0.52 -9.23
N LEU A 293 5.66 0.38 -9.70
CA LEU A 293 6.38 -0.89 -9.72
C LEU A 293 7.21 -1.13 -8.46
N GLU A 294 7.37 -0.12 -7.63
CA GLU A 294 8.26 -0.18 -6.47
C GLU A 294 7.48 -0.21 -5.16
N PRO A 295 7.92 -1.03 -4.19
CA PRO A 295 7.38 -0.97 -2.84
C PRO A 295 7.51 0.42 -2.24
N GLY A 296 6.57 0.81 -1.39
CA GLY A 296 6.65 2.07 -0.66
C GLY A 296 7.93 2.12 0.19
N MET A 297 8.77 3.13 -0.04
CA MET A 297 10.07 3.31 0.63
C MET A 297 10.19 4.69 1.23
N TRP A 298 11.06 4.80 2.23
CA TRP A 298 11.45 6.05 2.86
C TRP A 298 12.93 6.32 2.67
N SER A 299 13.28 7.56 2.35
CA SER A 299 14.59 8.11 2.57
C SER A 299 14.51 8.97 3.83
N LEU A 300 15.37 8.70 4.82
CA LEU A 300 15.31 9.29 6.15
C LEU A 300 16.67 9.87 6.53
N ASP A 301 16.68 11.10 7.00
CA ASP A 301 17.87 11.77 7.54
C ASP A 301 17.44 12.77 8.62
N ASN A 302 18.37 13.53 9.20
CA ASN A 302 18.04 14.61 10.11
C ASN A 302 18.85 15.88 9.83
N PHE A 303 18.23 17.00 10.11
CA PHE A 303 18.86 18.31 10.12
C PHE A 303 18.69 18.93 11.51
N GLY A 304 19.74 18.83 12.32
CA GLY A 304 19.66 19.21 13.74
C GLY A 304 18.63 18.36 14.49
N ASP A 305 17.68 19.01 15.13
CA ASP A 305 16.62 18.35 15.91
C ASP A 305 15.45 17.84 15.04
N LYS A 306 15.45 18.16 13.76
CA LYS A 306 14.40 17.79 12.83
C LYS A 306 14.75 16.52 12.07
N ALA A 307 13.90 15.51 12.14
CA ALA A 307 13.94 14.40 11.21
C ALA A 307 13.34 14.83 9.87
N ILE A 308 14.05 14.57 8.79
CA ILE A 308 13.60 14.81 7.43
C ILE A 308 13.22 13.47 6.82
N CYS A 309 12.01 13.38 6.29
CA CYS A 309 11.42 12.13 5.86
C CYS A 309 10.85 12.30 4.45
N LEU A 310 11.39 11.57 3.49
CA LEU A 310 10.95 11.58 2.11
C LEU A 310 10.26 10.26 1.77
N ILE A 311 9.04 10.32 1.30
CA ILE A 311 8.38 9.19 0.61
C ILE A 311 8.95 9.10 -0.81
N HIS A 312 9.43 7.93 -1.21
CA HIS A 312 9.97 7.71 -2.55
C HIS A 312 8.93 8.07 -3.61
N ASP A 313 9.32 8.87 -4.61
CA ASP A 313 8.46 9.50 -5.59
C ASP A 313 7.32 10.36 -4.99
N GLY A 314 7.50 10.85 -3.77
CA GLY A 314 6.51 11.60 -3.03
C GLY A 314 7.05 12.88 -2.40
N ALA A 315 6.32 13.38 -1.41
CA ALA A 315 6.61 14.61 -0.69
C ALA A 315 7.68 14.42 0.39
N VAL A 316 8.28 15.53 0.78
CA VAL A 316 9.26 15.64 1.87
C VAL A 316 8.58 16.22 3.11
N PHE A 317 8.81 15.59 4.24
CA PHE A 317 8.23 15.97 5.52
C PHE A 317 9.31 16.26 6.55
N GLU A 318 8.99 17.09 7.53
CA GLU A 318 9.82 17.31 8.71
C GLU A 318 9.05 16.95 9.98
N TRP A 319 9.75 16.36 10.93
CA TRP A 319 9.26 16.14 12.29
C TRP A 319 10.29 16.72 13.28
N ASP A 320 9.83 17.62 14.16
CA ASP A 320 10.69 18.35 15.10
C ASP A 320 10.73 17.67 16.46
N SER A 321 11.85 16.99 16.76
CA SER A 321 12.09 16.33 18.04
C SER A 321 12.43 17.29 19.19
N GLY A 322 12.69 18.56 18.88
CA GLY A 322 13.00 19.61 19.86
C GLY A 322 11.78 20.16 20.57
N LEU A 323 10.57 19.90 20.05
CA LEU A 323 9.32 20.33 20.68
C LEU A 323 9.08 19.62 22.03
N SER A 324 8.49 20.32 22.97
CA SER A 324 8.15 19.75 24.30
C SER A 324 7.15 18.59 24.19
N ASN A 325 6.28 18.62 23.19
CA ASN A 325 5.29 17.60 22.86
C ASN A 325 5.60 16.84 21.55
N ALA A 326 6.87 16.68 21.20
CA ALA A 326 7.28 16.06 19.95
C ALA A 326 6.60 14.71 19.69
N THR A 327 6.41 13.89 20.72
CA THR A 327 5.77 12.56 20.62
C THR A 327 4.27 12.60 20.36
N GLU A 328 3.65 13.76 20.53
CA GLU A 328 2.22 14.00 20.25
C GLU A 328 2.01 14.73 18.91
N THR A 329 3.09 15.14 18.25
CA THR A 329 3.04 15.86 16.98
C THR A 329 3.35 14.94 15.81
N ARG A 330 2.74 15.22 14.67
CA ARG A 330 2.98 14.51 13.42
C ARG A 330 3.96 15.27 12.53
N ALA A 331 4.61 14.54 11.65
CA ALA A 331 5.43 15.16 10.61
C ALA A 331 4.56 16.02 9.69
N THR A 332 5.12 17.13 9.23
CA THR A 332 4.45 18.09 8.37
C THR A 332 5.21 18.24 7.06
N ILE A 333 4.48 18.54 5.98
CA ILE A 333 5.10 18.74 4.67
C ILE A 333 6.00 19.98 4.69
N ILE A 334 7.18 19.88 4.11
CA ILE A 334 8.09 21.02 3.94
C ILE A 334 7.61 21.85 2.75
N SER A 335 7.20 23.09 3.03
CA SER A 335 6.73 24.01 2.00
C SER A 335 7.87 24.34 1.01
N GLY A 336 7.57 24.25 -0.29
CA GLY A 336 8.54 24.54 -1.36
C GLY A 336 9.51 23.37 -1.65
N ALA A 337 9.45 22.26 -0.90
CA ALA A 337 10.17 21.07 -1.27
C ALA A 337 9.58 20.40 -2.52
N PRO A 338 10.36 19.63 -3.28
CA PRO A 338 9.86 18.86 -4.40
C PRO A 338 8.76 17.88 -3.95
N THR A 339 7.74 17.71 -4.79
CA THR A 339 6.59 16.83 -4.51
C THR A 339 6.76 15.42 -5.07
N ALA A 340 7.83 15.16 -5.84
CA ALA A 340 8.16 13.88 -6.42
C ALA A 340 9.70 13.75 -6.42
N SER A 341 10.25 13.32 -5.31
CA SER A 341 11.70 13.10 -5.14
C SER A 341 11.98 11.64 -4.84
N ARG A 342 13.12 11.14 -5.34
CA ARG A 342 13.52 9.73 -5.14
C ARG A 342 14.49 9.54 -3.99
N HIS A 343 15.38 10.51 -3.77
CA HIS A 343 16.40 10.44 -2.73
C HIS A 343 16.63 11.83 -2.11
N MET A 344 17.01 11.85 -0.85
CA MET A 344 17.61 12.99 -0.16
C MET A 344 19.12 12.86 -0.18
#